data_a4ef6b3090bf60728d2380002c4cfdba
#
_entry.id   a4ef6b3090bf60728d2380002c4cfdba
#
_cell.length_a   1.000
_cell.length_b   1.000
_cell.length_c   1.000
_cell.angle_alpha   90.00
_cell.angle_beta   90.00
_cell.angle_gamma   90.00
#
_symmetry.space_group_name_H-M   'P 1'
#
loop_
_entity.id
_entity.type
_entity.pdbx_description
1 polymer ?
#
loop_
_entity_poly.entity_id
_entity_poly.type
_entity_poly.pdbx_seq_one_letter_code
_entity_poly.pdbx_strand_id
1 'polypeptide(L)'
;MRKLPRVLIVEDEPAIAELISVNLRHNGFQPLWAEDGDAAQRELDTVLPDVILLDWMLPGQSGLQLARKWRANSRTKPIPILMLTARGDEPDKIAGLDAGADDYITKPFSTQELLARIRAVLRRRAPEQAQESVAMGALALDAATHRVSFQGQALKVGPTEFKLLHFFMTHPERVHSRAQLLDKVWGDHVFIEERTVDVHVKRLREALGDAGLMVETVRGVGYRFAAAPPVPLRG
;
A
#
# COMPACT_ATOMS: atom_id res chain seq x y z
N MET A 1 22.34 2.34 2.32
CA MET A 1 21.76 0.99 2.11
C MET A 1 20.29 1.03 2.53
N ARG A 2 19.38 0.61 1.67
CA ARG A 2 17.95 0.57 2.00
C ARG A 2 17.70 -0.55 3.01
N LYS A 3 17.17 -0.24 4.18
CA LYS A 3 16.88 -1.22 5.24
C LYS A 3 15.79 -2.17 4.73
N LEU A 4 15.98 -3.48 4.82
CA LEU A 4 14.98 -4.48 4.44
C LEU A 4 13.77 -4.40 5.38
N PRO A 5 12.53 -4.49 4.88
CA PRO A 5 11.35 -4.54 5.72
C PRO A 5 11.37 -5.76 6.63
N ARG A 6 11.07 -5.55 7.92
CA ARG A 6 11.03 -6.60 8.95
C ARG A 6 9.65 -7.21 9.05
N VAL A 7 9.59 -8.53 9.05
CA VAL A 7 8.35 -9.31 9.18
C VAL A 7 8.46 -10.14 10.44
N LEU A 8 7.64 -9.86 11.45
CA LEU A 8 7.52 -10.71 12.64
C LEU A 8 6.55 -11.84 12.33
N ILE A 9 7.01 -13.07 12.45
CA ILE A 9 6.26 -14.31 12.29
C ILE A 9 5.95 -14.83 13.68
N VAL A 10 4.69 -14.95 14.05
CA VAL A 10 4.23 -15.54 15.32
C VAL A 10 3.50 -16.82 14.97
N GLU A 11 4.20 -17.92 15.14
CA GLU A 11 3.82 -19.27 14.68
C GLU A 11 4.49 -20.30 15.59
N ASP A 12 3.72 -21.21 16.18
CA ASP A 12 4.22 -22.24 17.10
C ASP A 12 4.79 -23.48 16.40
N GLU A 13 4.44 -23.68 15.10
CA GLU A 13 5.01 -24.75 14.30
C GLU A 13 6.34 -24.33 13.65
N PRO A 14 7.51 -24.84 14.10
CA PRO A 14 8.82 -24.41 13.57
C PRO A 14 8.99 -24.67 12.08
N ALA A 15 8.38 -25.73 11.55
CA ALA A 15 8.46 -26.08 10.12
C ALA A 15 7.74 -25.03 9.24
N ILE A 16 6.59 -24.52 9.69
CA ILE A 16 5.84 -23.46 9.01
C ILE A 16 6.60 -22.15 9.10
N ALA A 17 7.08 -21.80 10.30
CA ALA A 17 7.85 -20.59 10.53
C ALA A 17 9.13 -20.55 9.67
N GLU A 18 9.87 -21.65 9.55
CA GLU A 18 11.07 -21.73 8.71
C GLU A 18 10.73 -21.64 7.22
N LEU A 19 9.66 -22.31 6.76
CA LEU A 19 9.20 -22.21 5.38
C LEU A 19 8.87 -20.74 5.02
N ILE A 20 8.15 -20.04 5.88
CA ILE A 20 7.83 -18.62 5.70
C ILE A 20 9.11 -17.80 5.69
N SER A 21 10.03 -18.04 6.66
CA SER A 21 11.27 -17.29 6.83
C SER A 21 12.17 -17.38 5.60
N VAL A 22 12.37 -18.58 5.05
CA VAL A 22 13.18 -18.79 3.84
C VAL A 22 12.60 -18.02 2.66
N ASN A 23 11.29 -18.11 2.45
CA ASN A 23 10.62 -17.39 1.36
C ASN A 23 10.70 -15.88 1.52
N LEU A 24 10.59 -15.36 2.74
CA LEU A 24 10.72 -13.93 3.03
C LEU A 24 12.14 -13.43 2.72
N ARG A 25 13.19 -14.15 3.17
CA ARG A 25 14.60 -13.80 2.89
C ARG A 25 14.87 -13.72 1.39
N HIS A 26 14.43 -14.71 0.62
CA HIS A 26 14.58 -14.74 -0.84
C HIS A 26 13.86 -13.57 -1.54
N ASN A 27 12.83 -13.02 -0.92
CA ASN A 27 12.03 -11.92 -1.48
C ASN A 27 12.38 -10.54 -0.89
N GLY A 28 13.52 -10.40 -0.21
CA GLY A 28 14.04 -9.13 0.26
C GLY A 28 13.40 -8.61 1.54
N PHE A 29 12.91 -9.51 2.39
CA PHE A 29 12.43 -9.21 3.74
C PHE A 29 13.39 -9.72 4.80
N GLN A 30 13.31 -9.13 5.99
CA GLN A 30 14.02 -9.60 7.18
C GLN A 30 13.02 -10.29 8.12
N PRO A 31 12.95 -11.63 8.17
CA PRO A 31 12.06 -12.33 9.09
C PRO A 31 12.60 -12.28 10.52
N LEU A 32 11.69 -12.13 11.48
CA LEU A 32 11.87 -12.36 12.92
C LEU A 32 10.85 -13.43 13.30
N TRP A 33 11.22 -14.41 14.11
CA TRP A 33 10.31 -15.48 14.51
C TRP A 33 10.11 -15.50 16.02
N ALA A 34 8.87 -15.69 16.41
CA ALA A 34 8.42 -15.90 17.78
C ALA A 34 7.49 -17.13 17.82
N GLU A 35 7.77 -18.06 18.71
CA GLU A 35 7.00 -19.32 18.85
C GLU A 35 5.68 -19.13 19.61
N ASP A 36 5.53 -18.03 20.35
CA ASP A 36 4.35 -17.71 21.13
C ASP A 36 4.16 -16.21 21.33
N GLY A 37 3.08 -15.83 22.02
CA GLY A 37 2.74 -14.44 22.30
C GLY A 37 3.74 -13.71 23.19
N ASP A 38 4.38 -14.40 24.13
CA ASP A 38 5.36 -13.81 25.05
C ASP A 38 6.70 -13.56 24.33
N ALA A 39 7.13 -14.49 23.50
CA ALA A 39 8.29 -14.30 22.62
C ALA A 39 8.04 -13.14 21.64
N ALA A 40 6.86 -13.09 21.03
CA ALA A 40 6.48 -12.00 20.15
C ALA A 40 6.47 -10.63 20.88
N GLN A 41 6.02 -10.58 22.13
CA GLN A 41 6.05 -9.35 22.92
C GLN A 41 7.49 -8.90 23.18
N ARG A 42 8.39 -9.79 23.53
CA ARG A 42 9.83 -9.48 23.72
C ARG A 42 10.46 -8.90 22.46
N GLU A 43 10.15 -9.48 21.28
CA GLU A 43 10.61 -8.93 20.01
C GLU A 43 10.05 -7.52 19.74
N LEU A 44 8.76 -7.30 19.99
CA LEU A 44 8.10 -5.99 19.82
C LEU A 44 8.66 -4.92 20.77
N ASP A 45 9.10 -5.32 21.97
CA ASP A 45 9.72 -4.41 22.93
C ASP A 45 11.13 -3.98 22.49
N THR A 46 11.83 -4.85 21.78
CA THR A 46 13.19 -4.60 21.29
C THR A 46 13.18 -3.84 19.97
N VAL A 47 12.35 -4.28 19.01
CA VAL A 47 12.33 -3.75 17.66
C VAL A 47 10.91 -3.83 17.07
N LEU A 48 10.41 -2.73 16.51
CA LEU A 48 9.13 -2.75 15.82
C LEU A 48 9.30 -3.30 14.39
N PRO A 49 8.52 -4.34 14.02
CA PRO A 49 8.48 -4.84 12.65
C PRO A 49 7.64 -3.92 11.75
N ASP A 50 7.77 -4.11 10.44
CA ASP A 50 6.97 -3.41 9.45
C ASP A 50 5.61 -4.10 9.24
N VAL A 51 5.52 -5.42 9.51
CA VAL A 51 4.29 -6.22 9.48
C VAL A 51 4.41 -7.40 10.42
N ILE A 52 3.27 -7.85 10.98
CA ILE A 52 3.17 -9.06 11.81
C ILE A 52 2.35 -10.08 11.03
N LEU A 53 2.92 -11.30 10.88
CA LEU A 53 2.18 -12.51 10.50
C LEU A 53 1.82 -13.20 11.80
N LEU A 54 0.55 -13.43 12.06
CA LEU A 54 0.07 -13.91 13.35
C LEU A 54 -0.82 -15.13 13.16
N ASP A 55 -0.36 -16.28 13.67
CA ASP A 55 -1.24 -17.44 13.70
C ASP A 55 -2.44 -17.20 14.62
N TRP A 56 -3.58 -17.66 14.17
CA TRP A 56 -4.81 -17.66 14.94
C TRP A 56 -4.74 -18.57 16.16
N MET A 57 -4.15 -19.76 15.98
CA MET A 57 -4.11 -20.85 16.95
C MET A 57 -2.73 -20.93 17.59
N LEU A 58 -2.47 -20.14 18.61
CA LEU A 58 -1.23 -20.18 19.36
C LEU A 58 -1.48 -20.81 20.76
N PRO A 59 -0.49 -21.49 21.34
CA PRO A 59 -0.58 -21.98 22.69
C PRO A 59 -0.66 -20.83 23.71
N GLY A 60 -1.50 -20.99 24.71
CA GLY A 60 -1.66 -20.02 25.81
C GLY A 60 -2.58 -18.85 25.45
N GLN A 61 -2.19 -18.00 24.51
CA GLN A 61 -3.00 -16.85 24.06
C GLN A 61 -3.34 -16.96 22.58
N SER A 62 -4.62 -16.84 22.22
CA SER A 62 -5.02 -16.87 20.82
C SER A 62 -4.50 -15.63 20.05
N GLY A 63 -4.24 -15.80 18.75
CA GLY A 63 -3.83 -14.68 17.89
C GLY A 63 -4.81 -13.51 17.93
N LEU A 64 -6.11 -13.76 18.09
CA LEU A 64 -7.12 -12.70 18.26
C LEU A 64 -6.90 -11.86 19.53
N GLN A 65 -6.56 -12.51 20.64
CA GLN A 65 -6.28 -11.80 21.90
C GLN A 65 -5.02 -10.95 21.76
N LEU A 66 -3.99 -11.47 21.12
CA LEU A 66 -2.76 -10.74 20.84
C LEU A 66 -3.01 -9.55 19.89
N ALA A 67 -3.78 -9.73 18.82
CA ALA A 67 -4.15 -8.66 17.92
C ALA A 67 -4.86 -7.51 18.66
N ARG A 68 -5.86 -7.81 19.48
CA ARG A 68 -6.56 -6.80 20.31
C ARG A 68 -5.61 -6.10 21.28
N LYS A 69 -4.73 -6.83 21.96
CA LYS A 69 -3.71 -6.29 22.87
C LYS A 69 -2.80 -5.29 22.15
N TRP A 70 -2.29 -5.67 20.97
CA TRP A 70 -1.39 -4.80 20.22
C TRP A 70 -2.10 -3.61 19.57
N ARG A 71 -3.38 -3.72 19.22
CA ARG A 71 -4.18 -2.58 18.75
C ARG A 71 -4.51 -1.58 19.85
N ALA A 72 -4.60 -2.02 21.10
CA ALA A 72 -4.82 -1.14 22.26
C ALA A 72 -3.56 -0.34 22.67
N ASN A 73 -2.37 -0.78 22.25
CA ASN A 73 -1.11 -0.13 22.60
C ASN A 73 -0.68 0.83 21.48
N SER A 74 -0.50 2.11 21.81
CA SER A 74 -0.15 3.18 20.85
C SER A 74 1.12 2.90 20.04
N ARG A 75 2.11 2.19 20.61
CA ARG A 75 3.38 1.84 19.97
C ARG A 75 3.20 0.77 18.88
N THR A 76 2.37 -0.24 19.12
CA THR A 76 2.14 -1.36 18.20
C THR A 76 0.88 -1.20 17.35
N LYS A 77 -0.05 -0.33 17.75
CA LYS A 77 -1.28 -0.03 17.02
C LYS A 77 -1.09 0.21 15.52
N PRO A 78 -0.07 0.97 15.06
CA PRO A 78 0.10 1.25 13.64
C PRO A 78 0.71 0.09 12.83
N ILE A 79 1.17 -1.01 13.48
CA ILE A 79 1.81 -2.13 12.77
C ILE A 79 0.72 -2.98 12.11
N PRO A 80 0.75 -3.21 10.78
CA PRO A 80 -0.22 -4.08 10.15
C PRO A 80 -0.09 -5.52 10.63
N ILE A 81 -1.25 -6.17 10.84
CA ILE A 81 -1.37 -7.56 11.27
C ILE A 81 -2.07 -8.36 10.18
N LEU A 82 -1.39 -9.36 9.66
CA LEU A 82 -1.93 -10.35 8.73
C LEU A 82 -2.14 -11.66 9.49
N MET A 83 -3.40 -12.07 9.67
CA MET A 83 -3.73 -13.30 10.37
C MET A 83 -3.51 -14.51 9.48
N LEU A 84 -2.87 -15.55 10.03
CA LEU A 84 -2.79 -16.88 9.44
C LEU A 84 -3.84 -17.77 10.11
N THR A 85 -4.74 -18.38 9.36
CA THR A 85 -5.85 -19.15 9.92
C THR A 85 -6.06 -20.46 9.18
N ALA A 86 -6.29 -21.56 9.91
CA ALA A 86 -6.75 -22.81 9.34
C ALA A 86 -8.27 -22.80 9.04
N ARG A 87 -9.00 -21.78 9.54
CA ARG A 87 -10.46 -21.69 9.44
C ARG A 87 -10.84 -20.73 8.31
N GLY A 88 -11.55 -21.28 7.32
CA GLY A 88 -12.04 -20.54 6.16
C GLY A 88 -13.45 -19.97 6.32
N ASP A 89 -14.11 -20.20 7.47
CA ASP A 89 -15.50 -19.82 7.69
C ASP A 89 -15.67 -18.31 7.85
N GLU A 90 -16.76 -17.79 7.29
CA GLU A 90 -17.06 -16.35 7.26
C GLU A 90 -17.11 -15.69 8.66
N PRO A 91 -17.68 -16.35 9.72
CA PRO A 91 -17.67 -15.80 11.06
C PRO A 91 -16.26 -15.58 11.65
N ASP A 92 -15.33 -16.49 11.37
CA ASP A 92 -13.96 -16.37 11.86
C ASP A 92 -13.18 -15.24 11.18
N LYS A 93 -13.44 -15.00 9.90
CA LYS A 93 -12.86 -13.88 9.15
C LYS A 93 -13.34 -12.53 9.70
N ILE A 94 -14.63 -12.40 9.99
CA ILE A 94 -15.23 -11.21 10.61
C ILE A 94 -14.62 -10.98 11.98
N ALA A 95 -14.51 -12.03 12.82
CA ALA A 95 -13.92 -11.93 14.15
C ALA A 95 -12.44 -11.49 14.13
N GLY A 96 -11.67 -11.90 13.10
CA GLY A 96 -10.29 -11.48 12.89
C GLY A 96 -10.17 -9.99 12.55
N LEU A 97 -11.01 -9.52 11.64
CA LEU A 97 -11.05 -8.10 11.25
C LEU A 97 -11.54 -7.22 12.41
N ASP A 98 -12.56 -7.65 13.15
CA ASP A 98 -13.06 -6.96 14.35
C ASP A 98 -12.03 -6.92 15.49
N ALA A 99 -11.13 -7.91 15.55
CA ALA A 99 -9.99 -7.91 16.46
C ALA A 99 -8.87 -6.93 16.05
N GLY A 100 -8.99 -6.30 14.86
CA GLY A 100 -8.07 -5.30 14.36
C GLY A 100 -6.99 -5.86 13.42
N ALA A 101 -7.19 -7.04 12.82
CA ALA A 101 -6.36 -7.51 11.72
C ALA A 101 -6.60 -6.65 10.46
N ASP A 102 -5.56 -6.44 9.66
CA ASP A 102 -5.64 -5.68 8.40
C ASP A 102 -5.99 -6.57 7.22
N ASP A 103 -5.67 -7.87 7.31
CA ASP A 103 -6.00 -8.88 6.32
C ASP A 103 -5.84 -10.28 6.96
N TYR A 104 -6.26 -11.32 6.25
CA TYR A 104 -6.09 -12.72 6.67
C TYR A 104 -5.69 -13.59 5.48
N ILE A 105 -5.10 -14.74 5.79
CA ILE A 105 -4.74 -15.77 4.83
C ILE A 105 -5.06 -17.16 5.39
N THR A 106 -5.74 -18.00 4.59
CA THR A 106 -6.11 -19.34 5.02
C THR A 106 -5.00 -20.34 4.75
N LYS A 107 -4.67 -21.17 5.76
CA LYS A 107 -3.79 -22.34 5.61
C LYS A 107 -4.56 -23.49 4.93
N PRO A 108 -3.99 -24.21 3.94
CA PRO A 108 -2.67 -23.98 3.34
C PRO A 108 -2.69 -22.83 2.34
N PHE A 109 -1.64 -22.01 2.33
CA PHE A 109 -1.47 -20.88 1.41
C PHE A 109 -0.25 -21.08 0.49
N SER A 110 -0.28 -20.46 -0.66
CA SER A 110 0.89 -20.40 -1.52
C SER A 110 1.84 -19.28 -1.08
N THR A 111 3.14 -19.49 -1.32
CA THR A 111 4.15 -18.44 -1.10
C THR A 111 3.83 -17.14 -1.86
N GLN A 112 3.29 -17.27 -3.08
CA GLN A 112 2.91 -16.10 -3.90
C GLN A 112 1.78 -15.30 -3.26
N GLU A 113 0.77 -15.98 -2.72
CA GLU A 113 -0.34 -15.33 -2.02
C GLU A 113 0.14 -14.62 -0.75
N LEU A 114 0.93 -15.29 0.09
CA LEU A 114 1.50 -14.70 1.30
C LEU A 114 2.28 -13.41 0.98
N LEU A 115 3.19 -13.47 0.01
CA LEU A 115 3.99 -12.31 -0.39
C LEU A 115 3.15 -11.19 -1.01
N ALA A 116 2.12 -11.53 -1.79
CA ALA A 116 1.21 -10.53 -2.36
C ALA A 116 0.45 -9.78 -1.26
N ARG A 117 -0.05 -10.47 -0.24
CA ARG A 117 -0.76 -9.87 0.90
C ARG A 117 0.17 -9.05 1.79
N ILE A 118 1.37 -9.53 2.10
CA ILE A 118 2.39 -8.75 2.83
C ILE A 118 2.67 -7.43 2.09
N ARG A 119 2.92 -7.49 0.78
CA ARG A 119 3.15 -6.28 -0.02
C ARG A 119 1.93 -5.36 -0.05
N ALA A 120 0.71 -5.91 -0.05
CA ALA A 120 -0.52 -5.12 -0.04
C ALA A 120 -0.70 -4.36 1.28
N VAL A 121 -0.50 -5.01 2.44
CA VAL A 121 -0.62 -4.33 3.75
C VAL A 121 0.52 -3.32 3.98
N LEU A 122 1.74 -3.64 3.56
CA LEU A 122 2.87 -2.71 3.61
C LEU A 122 2.65 -1.50 2.70
N ARG A 123 2.06 -1.68 1.52
CA ARG A 123 1.71 -0.59 0.61
C ARG A 123 0.63 0.32 1.20
N ARG A 124 -0.35 -0.23 1.92
CA ARG A 124 -1.36 0.57 2.64
C ARG A 124 -0.74 1.42 3.75
N ARG A 125 0.35 0.94 4.37
CA ARG A 125 1.13 1.69 5.37
C ARG A 125 2.15 2.65 4.76
N ALA A 126 2.69 2.32 3.58
CA ALA A 126 3.68 3.14 2.87
C ALA A 126 3.17 4.49 2.33
N PRO A 127 1.84 4.76 2.19
CA PRO A 127 1.41 6.11 1.80
C PRO A 127 1.87 7.21 2.75
N GLU A 128 2.11 6.89 4.03
CA GLU A 128 2.46 7.92 5.02
C GLU A 128 3.96 8.22 5.12
N GLN A 129 4.87 7.34 4.64
CA GLN A 129 6.31 7.56 4.82
C GLN A 129 7.17 7.53 3.56
N ALA A 130 6.69 6.99 2.45
CA ALA A 130 7.48 6.87 1.22
C ALA A 130 7.01 7.78 0.08
N GLN A 131 5.91 8.51 0.25
CA GLN A 131 5.34 9.40 -0.75
C GLN A 131 4.73 10.68 -0.15
N GLU A 132 5.27 11.19 0.93
CA GLU A 132 4.87 12.51 1.45
C GLU A 132 5.11 13.60 0.41
N SER A 133 6.11 13.45 -0.44
CA SER A 133 6.29 14.31 -1.60
C SER A 133 6.81 13.56 -2.82
N VAL A 134 6.17 13.73 -3.95
CA VAL A 134 6.62 13.24 -5.26
C VAL A 134 6.98 14.46 -6.09
N ALA A 135 8.21 14.49 -6.62
CA ALA A 135 8.65 15.57 -7.48
C ALA A 135 9.10 15.03 -8.84
N MET A 136 8.69 15.70 -9.92
CA MET A 136 9.12 15.43 -11.29
C MET A 136 9.44 16.73 -12.00
N GLY A 137 10.72 16.95 -12.21
CA GLY A 137 11.20 18.25 -12.68
C GLY A 137 10.82 19.36 -11.69
N ALA A 138 10.10 20.36 -12.19
CA ALA A 138 9.63 21.49 -11.36
C ALA A 138 8.25 21.28 -10.72
N LEU A 139 7.56 20.14 -11.02
CA LEU A 139 6.28 19.80 -10.42
C LEU A 139 6.49 18.96 -9.16
N ALA A 140 5.92 19.39 -8.05
CA ALA A 140 5.95 18.69 -6.77
C ALA A 140 4.54 18.55 -6.20
N LEU A 141 4.27 17.38 -5.63
CA LEU A 141 3.03 17.02 -4.93
C LEU A 141 3.41 16.53 -3.54
N ASP A 142 2.80 17.09 -2.52
CA ASP A 142 2.92 16.69 -1.13
C ASP A 142 1.59 16.05 -0.70
N ALA A 143 1.61 14.74 -0.50
CA ALA A 143 0.40 13.98 -0.16
C ALA A 143 -0.03 14.21 1.29
N ALA A 144 0.91 14.48 2.21
CA ALA A 144 0.61 14.72 3.61
C ALA A 144 -0.10 16.07 3.83
N THR A 145 0.32 17.11 3.08
CA THR A 145 -0.28 18.45 3.19
C THR A 145 -1.32 18.73 2.10
N HIS A 146 -1.58 17.79 1.19
CA HIS A 146 -2.47 17.96 0.03
C HIS A 146 -2.11 19.18 -0.84
N ARG A 147 -0.81 19.46 -0.99
CA ARG A 147 -0.33 20.59 -1.77
C ARG A 147 0.30 20.14 -3.08
N VAL A 148 0.06 20.93 -4.11
CA VAL A 148 0.72 20.78 -5.41
C VAL A 148 1.42 22.10 -5.71
N SER A 149 2.65 22.04 -6.22
CA SER A 149 3.38 23.22 -6.67
C SER A 149 4.11 22.96 -7.97
N PHE A 150 4.23 23.99 -8.81
CA PHE A 150 5.02 23.98 -10.02
C PHE A 150 5.95 25.19 -10.03
N GLN A 151 7.25 24.98 -10.24
CA GLN A 151 8.29 26.01 -10.17
C GLN A 151 8.24 26.81 -8.84
N GLY A 152 7.92 26.13 -7.73
CA GLY A 152 7.79 26.74 -6.40
C GLY A 152 6.46 27.48 -6.16
N GLN A 153 5.61 27.64 -7.15
CA GLN A 153 4.29 28.28 -7.02
C GLN A 153 3.22 27.25 -6.68
N ALA A 154 2.40 27.52 -5.66
CA ALA A 154 1.31 26.62 -5.26
C ALA A 154 0.19 26.62 -6.32
N LEU A 155 -0.27 25.42 -6.67
CA LEU A 155 -1.38 25.18 -7.59
C LEU A 155 -2.64 24.77 -6.82
N LYS A 156 -3.81 25.24 -7.26
CA LYS A 156 -5.10 24.81 -6.72
C LYS A 156 -5.61 23.62 -7.54
N VAL A 157 -5.54 22.43 -6.95
CA VAL A 157 -5.98 21.19 -7.58
C VAL A 157 -7.16 20.61 -6.78
N GLY A 158 -8.22 20.21 -7.45
CA GLY A 158 -9.39 19.59 -6.82
C GLY A 158 -9.06 18.23 -6.21
N PRO A 159 -9.86 17.72 -5.23
CA PRO A 159 -9.56 16.48 -4.53
C PRO A 159 -9.42 15.25 -5.45
N THR A 160 -10.23 15.15 -6.49
CA THR A 160 -10.17 14.04 -7.45
C THR A 160 -8.99 14.19 -8.39
N GLU A 161 -8.74 15.40 -8.87
CA GLU A 161 -7.58 15.73 -9.71
C GLU A 161 -6.27 15.52 -8.94
N PHE A 162 -6.25 15.80 -7.63
CA PHE A 162 -5.11 15.51 -6.75
C PHE A 162 -4.81 14.00 -6.70
N LYS A 163 -5.82 13.16 -6.47
CA LYS A 163 -5.65 11.69 -6.48
C LYS A 163 -5.15 11.19 -7.84
N LEU A 164 -5.72 11.73 -8.92
CA LEU A 164 -5.32 11.38 -10.29
C LEU A 164 -3.87 11.79 -10.58
N LEU A 165 -3.47 12.99 -10.18
CA LEU A 165 -2.09 13.46 -10.29
C LEU A 165 -1.13 12.61 -9.47
N HIS A 166 -1.47 12.31 -8.22
CA HIS A 166 -0.67 11.45 -7.36
C HIS A 166 -0.46 10.06 -7.98
N PHE A 167 -1.54 9.45 -8.51
CA PHE A 167 -1.46 8.19 -9.21
C PHE A 167 -0.51 8.27 -10.43
N PHE A 168 -0.63 9.30 -11.25
CA PHE A 168 0.22 9.52 -12.41
C PHE A 168 1.69 9.73 -12.04
N MET A 169 1.99 10.58 -11.06
CA MET A 169 3.36 10.87 -10.63
C MET A 169 4.04 9.66 -9.96
N THR A 170 3.26 8.73 -9.40
CA THR A 170 3.78 7.49 -8.84
C THR A 170 3.95 6.37 -9.87
N HIS A 171 3.40 6.54 -11.08
CA HIS A 171 3.47 5.58 -12.18
C HIS A 171 3.87 6.26 -13.51
N PRO A 172 4.99 7.00 -13.53
CA PRO A 172 5.39 7.76 -14.72
C PRO A 172 5.68 6.84 -15.91
N GLU A 173 5.57 7.39 -17.09
CA GLU A 173 5.84 6.75 -18.39
C GLU A 173 4.95 5.54 -18.72
N ARG A 174 4.03 5.19 -17.84
CA ARG A 174 3.08 4.09 -18.07
C ARG A 174 1.79 4.60 -18.68
N VAL A 175 1.30 3.89 -19.69
CA VAL A 175 -0.01 4.15 -20.28
C VAL A 175 -1.07 3.41 -19.46
N HIS A 176 -2.08 4.14 -19.02
CA HIS A 176 -3.22 3.60 -18.27
C HIS A 176 -4.51 3.80 -19.08
N SER A 177 -5.31 2.73 -19.21
CA SER A 177 -6.63 2.84 -19.81
C SER A 177 -7.59 3.63 -18.90
N ARG A 178 -8.70 4.10 -19.47
CA ARG A 178 -9.76 4.79 -18.69
C ARG A 178 -10.32 3.90 -17.59
N ALA A 179 -10.58 2.64 -17.90
CA ALA A 179 -11.03 1.65 -16.91
C ALA A 179 -10.03 1.47 -15.77
N GLN A 180 -8.72 1.35 -16.08
CA GLN A 180 -7.68 1.25 -15.07
C GLN A 180 -7.58 2.49 -14.19
N LEU A 181 -7.69 3.69 -14.77
CA LEU A 181 -7.68 4.94 -14.01
C LEU A 181 -8.90 5.05 -13.11
N LEU A 182 -10.08 4.66 -13.62
CA LEU A 182 -11.31 4.64 -12.84
C LEU A 182 -11.18 3.75 -11.62
N ASP A 183 -10.76 2.50 -11.80
CA ASP A 183 -10.52 1.52 -10.73
C ASP A 183 -9.52 2.04 -9.69
N LYS A 184 -8.37 2.58 -10.12
CA LYS A 184 -7.28 2.97 -9.22
C LYS A 184 -7.50 4.29 -8.48
N VAL A 185 -8.25 5.22 -9.05
CA VAL A 185 -8.45 6.57 -8.48
C VAL A 185 -9.79 6.69 -7.75
N TRP A 186 -10.84 6.02 -8.25
CA TRP A 186 -12.19 6.07 -7.65
C TRP A 186 -12.54 4.82 -6.84
N GLY A 187 -11.91 3.65 -7.11
CA GLY A 187 -12.14 2.38 -6.40
C GLY A 187 -13.22 1.50 -7.04
N ASP A 188 -13.25 0.22 -6.62
CA ASP A 188 -14.01 -0.87 -7.26
C ASP A 188 -15.55 -0.79 -7.16
N HIS A 189 -16.12 0.18 -6.42
CA HIS A 189 -17.56 0.25 -6.14
C HIS A 189 -18.26 1.48 -6.68
N VAL A 190 -17.62 2.23 -7.59
CA VAL A 190 -18.21 3.46 -8.11
C VAL A 190 -18.72 3.21 -9.53
N PHE A 191 -20.05 3.17 -9.70
CA PHE A 191 -20.72 3.12 -11.01
C PHE A 191 -20.60 4.47 -11.73
N ILE A 192 -19.40 4.78 -12.21
CA ILE A 192 -19.11 5.99 -12.98
C ILE A 192 -18.68 5.57 -14.40
N GLU A 193 -19.19 6.25 -15.42
CA GLU A 193 -18.79 6.00 -16.80
C GLU A 193 -17.32 6.37 -17.03
N GLU A 194 -16.61 5.61 -17.88
CA GLU A 194 -15.22 5.87 -18.24
C GLU A 194 -14.96 7.29 -18.77
N ARG A 195 -15.95 7.92 -19.37
CA ARG A 195 -15.91 9.32 -19.83
C ARG A 195 -15.68 10.33 -18.71
N THR A 196 -16.00 9.98 -17.47
CA THR A 196 -15.73 10.83 -16.30
C THR A 196 -14.22 11.06 -16.13
N VAL A 197 -13.40 10.06 -16.46
CA VAL A 197 -11.92 10.19 -16.44
C VAL A 197 -11.47 11.31 -17.35
N ASP A 198 -12.05 11.43 -18.55
CA ASP A 198 -11.68 12.47 -19.54
C ASP A 198 -11.95 13.89 -18.99
N VAL A 199 -13.06 14.06 -18.28
CA VAL A 199 -13.41 15.33 -17.62
C VAL A 199 -12.39 15.70 -16.55
N HIS A 200 -12.02 14.75 -15.71
CA HIS A 200 -11.05 14.98 -14.63
C HIS A 200 -9.63 15.18 -15.17
N VAL A 201 -9.24 14.47 -16.23
CA VAL A 201 -7.96 14.72 -16.92
C VAL A 201 -7.91 16.13 -17.50
N LYS A 202 -9.01 16.58 -18.13
CA LYS A 202 -9.08 17.95 -18.64
C LYS A 202 -8.93 18.98 -17.53
N ARG A 203 -9.69 18.84 -16.43
CA ARG A 203 -9.59 19.72 -15.25
C ARG A 203 -8.22 19.69 -14.61
N LEU A 204 -7.59 18.52 -14.53
CA LEU A 204 -6.23 18.37 -14.02
C LEU A 204 -5.24 19.17 -14.88
N ARG A 205 -5.29 19.04 -16.21
CA ARG A 205 -4.44 19.83 -17.13
C ARG A 205 -4.63 21.33 -16.95
N GLU A 206 -5.86 21.78 -16.84
CA GLU A 206 -6.20 23.19 -16.59
C GLU A 206 -5.63 23.68 -15.26
N ALA A 207 -5.74 22.88 -14.18
CA ALA A 207 -5.22 23.21 -12.86
C ALA A 207 -3.68 23.23 -12.80
N LEU A 208 -3.02 22.41 -13.62
CA LEU A 208 -1.56 22.32 -13.69
C LEU A 208 -0.93 23.40 -14.60
N GLY A 209 -1.72 24.08 -15.45
CA GLY A 209 -1.19 25.06 -16.41
C GLY A 209 -0.16 24.44 -17.33
N ASP A 210 1.05 25.02 -17.40
CA ASP A 210 2.13 24.52 -18.28
C ASP A 210 2.55 23.09 -17.93
N ALA A 211 2.50 22.70 -16.65
CA ALA A 211 2.76 21.32 -16.25
C ALA A 211 1.68 20.34 -16.73
N GLY A 212 0.51 20.80 -17.15
CA GLY A 212 -0.55 19.98 -17.73
C GLY A 212 -0.16 19.24 -19.00
N LEU A 213 0.86 19.73 -19.72
CA LEU A 213 1.44 19.05 -20.88
C LEU A 213 2.10 17.71 -20.53
N MET A 214 2.49 17.50 -19.28
CA MET A 214 3.02 16.21 -18.79
C MET A 214 1.95 15.12 -18.77
N VAL A 215 0.67 15.46 -18.74
CA VAL A 215 -0.44 14.49 -18.85
C VAL A 215 -0.77 14.30 -20.33
N GLU A 216 -0.25 13.25 -20.95
CA GLU A 216 -0.41 12.97 -22.36
C GLU A 216 -1.62 12.08 -22.66
N THR A 217 -2.26 12.29 -23.81
CA THR A 217 -3.29 11.38 -24.33
C THR A 217 -2.66 10.40 -25.33
N VAL A 218 -2.76 9.11 -25.02
CA VAL A 218 -2.40 8.03 -25.95
C VAL A 218 -3.68 7.61 -26.69
N ARG A 219 -3.82 8.07 -27.93
CA ARG A 219 -5.04 7.88 -28.74
C ARG A 219 -5.44 6.41 -28.82
N GLY A 220 -6.71 6.11 -28.58
CA GLY A 220 -7.25 4.75 -28.59
C GLY A 220 -6.91 3.89 -27.37
N VAL A 221 -6.03 4.34 -26.45
CA VAL A 221 -5.59 3.58 -25.28
C VAL A 221 -6.00 4.25 -23.96
N GLY A 222 -5.58 5.49 -23.73
CA GLY A 222 -5.82 6.18 -22.47
C GLY A 222 -4.86 7.34 -22.23
N TYR A 223 -4.23 7.37 -21.05
CA TYR A 223 -3.41 8.49 -20.61
C TYR A 223 -2.06 8.02 -20.05
N ARG A 224 -1.05 8.86 -20.18
CA ARG A 224 0.30 8.69 -19.65
C ARG A 224 0.77 9.98 -18.99
N PHE A 225 1.61 9.86 -17.97
CA PHE A 225 2.31 11.00 -17.39
C PHE A 225 3.78 10.97 -17.78
N ALA A 226 4.23 11.96 -18.53
CA ALA A 226 5.61 12.11 -18.95
C ALA A 226 6.46 12.74 -17.85
N ALA A 227 7.64 12.18 -17.56
CA ALA A 227 8.55 12.68 -16.51
C ALA A 227 9.14 14.07 -16.85
N ALA A 228 9.10 14.48 -18.10
CA ALA A 228 9.48 15.80 -18.59
C ALA A 228 8.40 16.32 -19.56
N PRO A 229 8.11 17.63 -19.56
CA PRO A 229 7.19 18.19 -20.54
C PRO A 229 7.73 17.95 -21.97
N PRO A 230 6.86 17.66 -22.94
CA PRO A 230 7.30 17.49 -24.30
C PRO A 230 8.05 18.75 -24.76
N VAL A 231 9.24 18.57 -25.32
CA VAL A 231 10.00 19.68 -25.90
C VAL A 231 9.15 20.27 -27.03
N PRO A 232 8.83 21.57 -27.00
CA PRO A 232 8.10 22.19 -28.10
C PRO A 232 8.92 22.01 -29.37
N LEU A 233 8.37 21.31 -30.37
CA LEU A 233 8.94 21.28 -31.70
C LEU A 233 9.01 22.73 -32.16
N ARG A 234 10.22 23.29 -32.18
CA ARG A 234 10.47 24.57 -32.84
C ARG A 234 10.17 24.37 -34.34
N GLY A 235 9.01 24.88 -34.75
CA GLY A 235 8.69 25.07 -36.15
C GLY A 235 9.52 26.19 -36.76
#